data_036a28fc350d719b0a64e60d2e9ee778
#
_entry.id   036a28fc350d719b0a64e60d2e9ee778
#
_cell.length_a   1.000
_cell.length_b   1.000
_cell.length_c   1.000
_cell.angle_alpha   90.00
_cell.angle_beta   90.00
_cell.angle_gamma   90.00
#
_symmetry.space_group_name_H-M   'P 1'
#
loop_
_entity.id
_entity.type
_entity.pdbx_description
1 polymer ?
#
loop_
_entity_poly.entity_id
_entity_poly.type
_entity_poly.pdbx_seq_one_letter_code
_entity_poly.pdbx_strand_id
1 'polypeptide(L)'
;FPFIVPNVFKKDENKEQEFNYGPILRSNEIRFRIDTFEKALKFSDNICIEAQLNAYQELKKIVTNRALMSTLFLEPGDLLFINNKTMLHGRGEFEDSERHLLRIRMNNY
;
A
#
# COMPACT_ATOMS: atom_id res chain seq x y z
N PHE A 1 -0.32 10.79 -8.34
CA PHE A 1 0.82 9.93 -8.02
C PHE A 1 0.82 8.67 -8.88
N PRO A 2 1.96 8.26 -9.41
CA PRO A 2 2.08 7.02 -10.17
C PRO A 2 2.26 5.82 -9.23
N PHE A 3 1.57 4.74 -9.53
CA PHE A 3 1.75 3.46 -8.85
C PHE A 3 2.04 2.37 -9.89
N ILE A 4 3.00 1.51 -9.63
CA ILE A 4 3.26 0.37 -10.50
C ILE A 4 2.16 -0.67 -10.35
N VAL A 5 1.64 -1.12 -11.49
CA VAL A 5 0.73 -2.27 -11.52
C VAL A 5 1.53 -3.55 -11.24
N PRO A 6 1.16 -4.36 -10.25
CA PRO A 6 1.83 -5.63 -9.99
C PRO A 6 1.75 -6.56 -11.21
N ASN A 7 2.88 -7.15 -11.57
CA ASN A 7 2.98 -8.06 -12.72
C ASN A 7 2.33 -9.44 -12.53
N VAL A 8 1.63 -9.65 -11.43
CA VAL A 8 1.07 -10.97 -11.05
C VAL A 8 0.15 -11.56 -12.12
N PHE A 9 -0.47 -10.71 -12.95
CA PHE A 9 -1.40 -11.10 -14.01
C PHE A 9 -0.88 -10.88 -15.43
N LYS A 10 0.37 -10.43 -15.59
CA LYS A 10 0.96 -10.19 -16.92
C LYS A 10 1.65 -11.46 -17.38
N LYS A 11 1.11 -12.05 -18.46
CA LYS A 11 1.70 -13.21 -19.11
C LYS A 11 2.78 -12.87 -20.14
N ASP A 12 2.93 -11.59 -20.48
CA ASP A 12 3.89 -11.11 -21.49
C ASP A 12 5.02 -10.33 -20.84
N GLU A 13 6.23 -10.90 -20.88
CA GLU A 13 7.45 -10.27 -20.39
C GLU A 13 7.88 -9.03 -21.21
N ASN A 14 7.33 -8.85 -22.40
CA ASN A 14 7.68 -7.78 -23.34
C ASN A 14 6.77 -6.56 -23.28
N LYS A 15 5.81 -6.51 -22.35
CA LYS A 15 4.96 -5.33 -22.19
C LYS A 15 5.66 -4.26 -21.36
N GLU A 16 5.58 -3.02 -21.84
CA GLU A 16 6.02 -1.86 -21.05
C GLU A 16 5.34 -1.85 -19.68
N GLN A 17 6.08 -1.39 -18.67
CA GLN A 17 5.56 -1.27 -17.33
C GLN A 17 4.40 -0.29 -17.29
N GLU A 18 3.24 -0.76 -16.86
CA GLU A 18 2.05 0.08 -16.69
C GLU A 18 2.05 0.78 -15.34
N PHE A 19 1.61 2.04 -15.37
CA PHE A 19 1.40 2.84 -14.17
C PHE A 19 -0.09 3.13 -13.99
N ASN A 20 -0.55 3.02 -12.76
CA ASN A 20 -1.82 3.61 -12.33
C ASN A 20 -1.56 4.99 -11.76
N TYR A 21 -2.24 6.00 -12.26
CA TYR A 21 -2.16 7.36 -11.73
C TYR A 21 -3.38 7.67 -10.89
N GLY A 22 -3.17 8.28 -9.76
CA GLY A 22 -4.26 8.69 -8.92
C GLY A 22 -3.80 9.43 -7.66
N PRO A 23 -4.74 10.06 -6.96
CA PRO A 23 -4.45 10.69 -5.69
C PRO A 23 -4.21 9.65 -4.60
N ILE A 24 -3.33 9.96 -3.66
CA ILE A 24 -3.16 9.16 -2.44
C ILE A 24 -4.34 9.38 -1.50
N LEU A 25 -4.75 10.64 -1.35
CA LEU A 25 -5.91 11.03 -0.54
C LEU A 25 -7.02 11.58 -1.44
N ARG A 26 -8.23 11.11 -1.25
CA ARG A 26 -9.42 11.59 -1.94
C ARG A 26 -10.61 11.57 -1.01
N SER A 27 -11.13 12.75 -0.65
CA SER A 27 -12.19 12.87 0.35
C SER A 27 -11.81 12.13 1.64
N ASN A 28 -12.54 11.12 2.03
CA ASN A 28 -12.29 10.31 3.21
C ASN A 28 -11.58 8.98 2.91
N GLU A 29 -11.07 8.83 1.68
CA GLU A 29 -10.40 7.59 1.27
C GLU A 29 -8.90 7.81 1.15
N ILE A 30 -8.12 6.79 1.51
CA ILE A 30 -6.67 6.76 1.35
C ILE A 30 -6.27 5.53 0.52
N ARG A 31 -5.44 5.78 -0.49
CA ARG A 31 -4.80 4.72 -1.29
C ARG A 31 -3.30 4.95 -1.24
N PHE A 32 -2.62 4.22 -0.40
CA PHE A 32 -1.19 4.40 -0.19
C PHE A 32 -0.47 3.07 -0.04
N ARG A 33 0.42 2.80 -1.00
CA ARG A 33 1.36 1.70 -0.93
C ARG A 33 2.75 2.21 -1.27
N ILE A 34 3.58 2.28 -0.26
CA ILE A 34 4.94 2.82 -0.37
C ILE A 34 5.74 2.05 -1.42
N ASP A 35 5.69 0.73 -1.38
CA ASP A 35 6.44 -0.13 -2.29
C ASP A 35 6.11 0.10 -3.77
N THR A 36 4.83 0.20 -4.10
CA THR A 36 4.40 0.40 -5.50
C THR A 36 4.70 1.80 -6.00
N PHE A 37 4.59 2.79 -5.13
CA PHE A 37 4.95 4.16 -5.45
C PHE A 37 6.46 4.35 -5.64
N GLU A 38 7.26 3.85 -4.72
CA GLU A 38 8.72 3.95 -4.80
C GLU A 38 9.30 3.18 -5.98
N LYS A 39 8.70 2.04 -6.35
CA LYS A 39 9.05 1.34 -7.58
C LYS A 39 8.77 2.20 -8.81
N ALA A 40 7.63 2.89 -8.85
CA ALA A 40 7.30 3.79 -9.94
C ALA A 40 8.33 4.91 -10.10
N LEU A 41 8.78 5.50 -9.00
CA LEU A 41 9.80 6.56 -9.03
C LEU A 41 11.14 6.10 -9.59
N LYS A 42 11.47 4.83 -9.46
CA LYS A 42 12.72 4.26 -10.01
C LYS A 42 12.70 4.11 -11.53
N PHE A 43 11.53 4.06 -12.15
CA PHE A 43 11.42 3.89 -13.60
C PHE A 43 11.59 5.19 -14.40
N SER A 44 11.33 6.33 -13.78
CA SER A 44 11.53 7.62 -14.45
C SER A 44 11.70 8.73 -13.43
N ASP A 45 12.73 9.54 -13.62
CA ASP A 45 13.05 10.68 -12.75
C ASP A 45 12.03 11.83 -12.86
N ASN A 46 11.20 11.82 -13.90
CA ASN A 46 10.29 12.92 -14.21
C ASN A 46 8.79 12.58 -14.02
N ILE A 47 8.49 11.47 -13.34
CA ILE A 47 7.09 11.04 -13.14
C ILE A 47 6.34 11.97 -12.19
N CYS A 48 7.02 12.52 -11.20
CA CYS A 48 6.44 13.40 -10.19
C CYS A 48 7.15 14.76 -10.18
N ILE A 49 6.38 15.80 -9.99
CA ILE A 49 6.94 17.13 -9.72
C ILE A 49 7.46 17.21 -8.28
N GLU A 50 8.34 18.19 -8.03
CA GLU A 50 8.98 18.38 -6.72
C GLU A 50 7.96 18.53 -5.58
N ALA A 51 6.88 19.29 -5.80
CA ALA A 51 5.83 19.47 -4.81
C ALA A 51 5.16 18.16 -4.41
N GLN A 52 4.94 17.27 -5.37
CA GLN A 52 4.38 15.94 -5.11
C GLN A 52 5.35 15.07 -4.33
N LEU A 53 6.64 15.10 -4.66
CA LEU A 53 7.67 14.36 -3.93
C LEU A 53 7.81 14.84 -2.49
N ASN A 54 7.77 16.14 -2.26
CA ASN A 54 7.81 16.72 -0.92
C ASN A 54 6.58 16.31 -0.10
N ALA A 55 5.39 16.39 -0.68
CA ALA A 55 4.16 15.94 -0.03
C ALA A 55 4.21 14.44 0.31
N TYR A 56 4.73 13.63 -0.59
CA TYR A 56 4.94 12.20 -0.36
C TYR A 56 5.88 11.96 0.82
N GLN A 57 7.01 12.65 0.89
CA GLN A 57 7.98 12.46 1.98
C GLN A 57 7.36 12.83 3.34
N GLU A 58 6.60 13.90 3.41
CA GLU A 58 5.90 14.28 4.65
C GLU A 58 4.85 13.23 5.04
N LEU A 59 4.07 12.75 4.10
CA LEU A 59 3.10 11.68 4.36
C LEU A 59 3.79 10.40 4.82
N LYS A 60 4.89 10.02 4.17
CA LYS A 60 5.68 8.84 4.55
C LYS A 60 6.16 8.90 5.99
N LYS A 61 6.65 10.07 6.44
CA LYS A 61 7.05 10.27 7.84
C LYS A 61 5.91 10.00 8.81
N ILE A 62 4.71 10.45 8.47
CA ILE A 62 3.52 10.28 9.31
C ILE A 62 3.12 8.80 9.36
N VAL A 63 2.97 8.15 8.21
CA VAL A 63 2.45 6.78 8.14
C VAL A 63 3.45 5.73 8.63
N THR A 64 4.74 6.04 8.65
CA THR A 64 5.77 5.15 9.21
C THR A 64 6.13 5.45 10.67
N ASN A 65 5.52 6.45 11.26
CA ASN A 65 5.74 6.79 12.66
C ASN A 65 5.02 5.79 13.57
N ARG A 66 5.78 4.93 14.22
CA ARG A 66 5.23 3.88 15.10
C ARG A 66 4.44 4.43 16.29
N ALA A 67 4.76 5.63 16.76
CA ALA A 67 4.01 6.27 17.85
C ALA A 67 2.56 6.61 17.47
N LEU A 68 2.27 6.73 16.17
CA LEU A 68 0.94 7.01 15.64
C LEU A 68 0.19 5.74 15.21
N MET A 69 0.82 4.58 15.33
CA MET A 69 0.22 3.30 14.93
C MET A 69 -0.47 2.62 16.11
N SER A 70 -1.61 2.00 15.80
CA SER A 70 -2.22 1.03 16.71
C SER A 70 -1.77 -0.37 16.34
N THR A 71 -1.35 -1.15 17.33
CA THR A 71 -0.90 -2.52 17.12
C THR A 71 -1.92 -3.48 17.70
N LEU A 72 -2.30 -4.47 16.90
CA LEU A 72 -3.20 -5.55 17.31
C LEU A 72 -2.47 -6.88 17.23
N PHE A 73 -2.66 -7.71 18.25
CA PHE A 73 -2.19 -9.10 18.25
C PHE A 73 -3.39 -10.01 18.00
N LEU A 74 -3.34 -10.74 16.90
CA LEU A 74 -4.39 -11.71 16.56
C LEU A 74 -4.02 -13.08 17.09
N GLU A 75 -4.96 -13.69 17.80
CA GLU A 75 -4.87 -15.07 18.27
C GLU A 75 -5.59 -16.02 17.32
N PRO A 76 -5.32 -17.32 17.36
CA PRO A 76 -6.07 -18.31 16.56
C PRO A 76 -7.58 -18.21 16.82
N GLY A 77 -8.36 -18.12 15.74
CA GLY A 77 -9.80 -17.93 15.82
C GLY A 77 -10.27 -16.47 15.76
N ASP A 78 -9.39 -15.51 15.87
CA ASP A 78 -9.73 -14.09 15.76
C ASP A 78 -10.09 -13.71 14.32
N LEU A 79 -11.06 -12.83 14.21
CA LEU A 79 -11.49 -12.21 12.95
C LEU A 79 -11.22 -10.72 13.01
N LEU A 80 -10.59 -10.19 11.99
CA LEU A 80 -10.32 -8.76 11.85
C LEU A 80 -10.99 -8.21 10.58
N PHE A 81 -11.85 -7.21 10.76
CA PHE A 81 -12.48 -6.50 9.67
C PHE A 81 -11.83 -5.12 9.51
N ILE A 82 -11.37 -4.83 8.30
CA ILE A 82 -10.70 -3.56 7.98
C ILE A 82 -11.39 -2.91 6.79
N ASN A 83 -11.72 -1.63 6.91
CA ASN A 83 -12.12 -0.84 5.77
C ASN A 83 -10.88 -0.35 5.02
N ASN A 84 -10.52 -1.02 3.93
CA ASN A 84 -9.33 -0.72 3.14
C ASN A 84 -9.35 0.66 2.46
N LYS A 85 -10.50 1.30 2.38
CA LYS A 85 -10.60 2.63 1.79
C LYS A 85 -10.19 3.74 2.76
N THR A 86 -10.39 3.52 4.05
CA THR A 86 -10.19 4.55 5.07
C THR A 86 -9.02 4.25 6.00
N MET A 87 -8.49 3.05 5.98
CA MET A 87 -7.44 2.61 6.90
C MET A 87 -6.25 2.01 6.17
N LEU A 88 -5.07 2.41 6.62
CA LEU A 88 -3.82 1.75 6.25
C LEU A 88 -3.49 0.68 7.28
N HIS A 89 -2.95 -0.42 6.82
CA HIS A 89 -2.53 -1.51 7.69
C HIS A 89 -1.27 -2.19 7.16
N GLY A 90 -0.58 -2.81 8.06
CA GLY A 90 0.62 -3.57 7.75
C GLY A 90 0.72 -4.79 8.65
N ARG A 91 1.69 -5.61 8.36
CA ARG A 91 1.96 -6.84 9.10
C ARG A 91 3.36 -6.78 9.68
N GLY A 92 3.47 -7.04 10.98
CA GLY A 92 4.75 -7.16 11.66
C GLY A 92 5.45 -8.49 11.37
N GLU A 93 6.71 -8.60 11.76
CA GLU A 93 7.46 -9.84 11.72
C GLU A 93 6.90 -10.85 12.73
N PHE A 94 6.98 -12.13 12.40
CA PHE A 94 6.62 -13.22 13.28
C PHE A 94 7.58 -14.39 13.08
N GLU A 95 7.82 -15.12 14.16
CA GLU A 95 8.79 -16.23 14.20
C GLU A 95 8.15 -17.61 14.01
N ASP A 96 6.83 -17.73 14.25
CA ASP A 96 6.11 -18.98 14.13
C ASP A 96 5.86 -19.34 12.66
N SER A 97 6.53 -20.37 12.16
CA SER A 97 6.41 -20.83 10.79
C SER A 97 5.04 -21.46 10.45
N GLU A 98 4.28 -21.89 11.44
CA GLU A 98 2.94 -22.44 11.27
C GLU A 98 1.85 -21.36 11.25
N ARG A 99 2.21 -20.12 11.59
CA ARG A 99 1.28 -19.02 11.59
C ARG A 99 0.90 -18.62 10.16
N HIS A 100 -0.39 -18.58 9.88
CA HIS A 100 -0.90 -18.06 8.63
C HIS A 100 -2.20 -17.31 8.85
N LEU A 101 -2.45 -16.37 7.94
CA LEU A 101 -3.66 -15.56 7.90
C LEU A 101 -4.42 -15.85 6.61
N LEU A 102 -5.71 -16.10 6.74
CA LEU A 102 -6.61 -16.13 5.59
C LEU A 102 -7.15 -14.71 5.35
N ARG A 103 -7.09 -14.29 4.11
CA ARG A 103 -7.55 -12.96 3.71
C ARG A 103 -8.68 -13.07 2.71
N ILE A 104 -9.81 -12.46 3.07
CA ILE A 104 -10.98 -12.38 2.20
C ILE A 104 -11.23 -10.92 1.88
N ARG A 105 -11.35 -10.60 0.59
CA ARG A 105 -11.75 -9.27 0.15
C ARG A 105 -13.24 -9.26 -0.12
N MET A 106 -13.92 -8.28 0.44
CA MET A 106 -15.35 -8.07 0.26
C MET A 106 -15.59 -6.71 -0.38
N ASN A 107 -16.51 -6.64 -1.30
CA ASN A 107 -16.96 -5.40 -1.93
C ASN A 107 -18.40 -5.13 -1.54
N ASN A 108 -18.72 -3.86 -1.38
CA ASN A 108 -20.11 -3.40 -1.27
C ASN A 108 -20.69 -3.28 -2.68
N TYR A 109 -21.78 -3.93 -2.91
CA TYR A 109 -22.54 -3.82 -4.15
C TYR A 109 -23.79 -2.99 -3.92
#